data_78e96d85ac0b2b988d4e663cb10849f6
#
_entry.id   78e96d85ac0b2b988d4e663cb10849f6
#
_cell.length_a   1.000
_cell.length_b   1.000
_cell.length_c   1.000
_cell.angle_alpha   90.00
_cell.angle_beta   90.00
_cell.angle_gamma   90.00
#
_symmetry.space_group_name_H-M   'P 1'
#
loop_
_entity.id
_entity.type
_entity.pdbx_description
1 polymer ?
#
loop_
_entity_poly.entity_id
_entity_poly.type
_entity_poly.pdbx_seq_one_letter_code
_entity_poly.pdbx_strand_id
1 'polypeptide(L)'
;MSDPRVHPYIPNTAPAAKAAMLAATGAVSVEDFYADVPDDLRLHRPLDLPPALVAEEDLRRHVTGLLARNSSPEESLRFLGGGTYPHAVPAVVTEVINRGEFLTAYAGEPYEDHGRFQALFEYASEMGELLQTDVVTIPTYDGFQATATALAMSGRITGRRTVLLVSDADADKLSRVTDFLGVMRVRQVPTSGAVADLDAVRAGLDDGVAAIWVETPSATGAVEPALRELAELAHGAGALLVVGTDPVVYGVLEPPATQGADITCGDIQSLGLGQWFGGAHAGYLACADDTRLVMELPSRLFGLTTTDVPGEIGFGDVAYERTSFAVREEGKEWVGTAAALWGIAAGVYLALMGPQGMRDLGETLALRTRYAQRKLAAIDGVELADDAFHLREFVITTPIPAAELVRRCRERGVEPGIVRGASELTVCVTELHSQADIDRLAIVIEESLS
;
A
#
# COMPACT_ATOMS: atom_id res chain seq x y z
N MET A 1 -3.91 47.89 4.19
CA MET A 1 -4.84 47.85 3.05
C MET A 1 -4.22 46.98 2.00
N SER A 2 -4.78 45.82 1.73
CA SER A 2 -4.30 44.92 0.68
C SER A 2 -4.54 45.60 -0.67
N ASP A 3 -3.48 45.80 -1.44
CA ASP A 3 -3.53 46.23 -2.83
C ASP A 3 -4.51 45.31 -3.59
N PRO A 4 -5.54 45.83 -4.26
CA PRO A 4 -6.50 45.01 -4.98
C PRO A 4 -5.89 44.49 -6.29
N ARG A 5 -4.89 43.59 -6.19
CA ARG A 5 -4.30 42.94 -7.36
C ARG A 5 -5.35 42.03 -8.00
N VAL A 6 -5.64 42.30 -9.25
CA VAL A 6 -6.42 41.38 -10.07
C VAL A 6 -5.55 40.18 -10.37
N HIS A 7 -5.96 39.01 -9.89
CA HIS A 7 -5.24 37.78 -10.15
C HIS A 7 -5.49 37.33 -11.59
N PRO A 8 -4.48 37.03 -12.41
CA PRO A 8 -4.67 36.71 -13.83
C PRO A 8 -5.55 35.46 -14.07
N TYR A 9 -5.52 34.51 -13.15
CA TYR A 9 -6.33 33.28 -13.22
C TYR A 9 -7.67 33.38 -12.46
N ILE A 10 -7.95 34.49 -11.80
CA ILE A 10 -9.20 34.76 -11.05
C ILE A 10 -9.75 36.12 -11.47
N PRO A 11 -10.32 36.23 -12.70
CA PRO A 11 -10.72 37.50 -13.27
C PRO A 11 -11.82 38.23 -12.48
N ASN A 12 -12.66 37.51 -11.72
CA ASN A 12 -13.68 38.08 -10.84
C ASN A 12 -13.11 38.73 -9.56
N THR A 13 -11.80 38.73 -9.33
CA THR A 13 -11.15 39.57 -8.31
C THR A 13 -11.05 41.03 -8.72
N ALA A 14 -11.28 41.38 -10.00
CA ALA A 14 -11.36 42.75 -10.46
C ALA A 14 -12.51 43.48 -9.71
N PRO A 15 -12.28 44.69 -9.12
CA PRO A 15 -13.27 45.38 -8.27
C PRO A 15 -14.64 45.54 -8.93
N ALA A 16 -14.68 45.92 -10.21
CA ALA A 16 -15.92 46.10 -10.94
C ALA A 16 -16.69 44.78 -11.16
N ALA A 17 -15.97 43.68 -11.49
CA ALA A 17 -16.58 42.36 -11.64
C ALA A 17 -17.12 41.84 -10.31
N LYS A 18 -16.36 41.99 -9.23
CA LYS A 18 -16.78 41.60 -7.87
C LYS A 18 -18.03 42.37 -7.44
N ALA A 19 -18.06 43.69 -7.67
CA ALA A 19 -19.23 44.52 -7.36
C ALA A 19 -20.47 44.10 -8.16
N ALA A 20 -20.31 43.81 -9.46
CA ALA A 20 -21.41 43.33 -10.30
C ALA A 20 -21.94 41.96 -9.86
N MET A 21 -21.07 41.05 -9.45
CA MET A 21 -21.45 39.74 -8.93
C MET A 21 -22.20 39.84 -7.60
N LEU A 22 -21.75 40.68 -6.67
CA LEU A 22 -22.45 40.93 -5.40
C LEU A 22 -23.82 41.51 -5.65
N ALA A 23 -23.92 42.52 -6.52
CA ALA A 23 -25.20 43.15 -6.87
C ALA A 23 -26.17 42.12 -7.51
N ALA A 24 -25.69 41.23 -8.36
CA ALA A 24 -26.51 40.17 -8.99
C ALA A 24 -27.09 39.17 -7.98
N THR A 25 -26.42 38.93 -6.85
CA THR A 25 -26.91 38.08 -5.76
C THR A 25 -27.69 38.84 -4.68
N GLY A 26 -27.80 40.16 -4.77
CA GLY A 26 -28.41 41.00 -3.75
C GLY A 26 -27.55 41.23 -2.51
N ALA A 27 -26.31 40.77 -2.52
CA ALA A 27 -25.37 40.97 -1.43
C ALA A 27 -24.63 42.31 -1.54
N VAL A 28 -24.29 42.91 -0.41
CA VAL A 28 -23.49 44.12 -0.33
C VAL A 28 -22.01 43.79 -0.16
N SER A 29 -21.74 42.69 0.52
CA SER A 29 -20.39 42.22 0.82
C SER A 29 -20.30 40.67 0.73
N VAL A 30 -19.09 40.16 0.69
CA VAL A 30 -18.86 38.69 0.79
C VAL A 30 -19.30 38.16 2.15
N GLU A 31 -19.24 38.98 3.19
CA GLU A 31 -19.65 38.61 4.55
C GLU A 31 -21.12 38.21 4.66
N ASP A 32 -21.97 38.74 3.76
CA ASP A 32 -23.39 38.43 3.75
C ASP A 32 -23.67 36.94 3.47
N PHE A 33 -22.76 36.27 2.77
CA PHE A 33 -22.84 34.82 2.50
C PHE A 33 -22.49 33.94 3.70
N TYR A 34 -21.96 34.54 4.76
CA TYR A 34 -21.60 33.83 5.99
C TYR A 34 -22.59 34.10 7.12
N ALA A 35 -23.74 34.71 6.81
CA ALA A 35 -24.75 35.09 7.82
C ALA A 35 -25.25 33.88 8.65
N ASP A 36 -25.28 32.70 8.05
CA ASP A 36 -25.68 31.45 8.72
C ASP A 36 -24.62 30.89 9.68
N VAL A 37 -23.37 31.36 9.63
CA VAL A 37 -22.33 30.98 10.55
C VAL A 37 -22.41 31.79 11.82
N PRO A 38 -22.59 31.17 13.02
CA PRO A 38 -22.58 31.88 14.30
C PRO A 38 -21.35 32.77 14.46
N ASP A 39 -21.53 33.96 15.05
CA ASP A 39 -20.49 34.99 15.12
C ASP A 39 -19.25 34.53 15.94
N ASP A 40 -19.46 33.73 16.97
CA ASP A 40 -18.42 33.13 17.79
C ASP A 40 -17.55 32.09 17.07
N LEU A 41 -18.05 31.55 15.93
CA LEU A 41 -17.30 30.65 15.08
C LEU A 41 -16.60 31.35 13.90
N ARG A 42 -16.85 32.65 13.73
CA ARG A 42 -16.29 33.44 12.63
C ARG A 42 -14.95 34.03 13.01
N LEU A 43 -13.99 33.96 12.10
CA LEU A 43 -12.68 34.56 12.29
C LEU A 43 -12.69 36.04 11.89
N HIS A 44 -12.70 36.95 12.86
CA HIS A 44 -12.72 38.40 12.66
C HIS A 44 -11.33 39.07 12.58
N ARG A 45 -10.27 38.28 12.52
CA ARG A 45 -8.89 38.76 12.42
C ARG A 45 -8.20 38.08 11.22
N PRO A 46 -7.16 38.69 10.65
CA PRO A 46 -6.28 37.97 9.73
C PRO A 46 -5.66 36.73 10.39
N LEU A 47 -5.42 35.69 9.60
CA LEU A 47 -4.61 34.55 10.05
C LEU A 47 -3.20 35.03 10.40
N ASP A 48 -2.63 34.46 11.45
CA ASP A 48 -1.23 34.69 11.84
C ASP A 48 -0.34 33.81 10.93
N LEU A 49 -0.07 34.31 9.74
CA LEU A 49 0.73 33.62 8.73
C LEU A 49 2.09 34.34 8.56
N PRO A 50 3.14 33.61 8.23
CA PRO A 50 4.41 34.21 7.84
C PRO A 50 4.24 35.16 6.65
N PRO A 51 5.09 36.17 6.52
CA PRO A 51 5.08 37.04 5.35
C PRO A 51 5.19 36.25 4.04
N ALA A 52 4.45 36.66 3.02
CA ALA A 52 4.48 36.01 1.72
C ALA A 52 5.86 36.17 1.05
N LEU A 53 6.38 35.09 0.50
CA LEU A 53 7.54 35.10 -0.40
C LEU A 53 7.03 35.44 -1.80
N VAL A 54 7.09 36.72 -2.17
CA VAL A 54 6.45 37.22 -3.40
C VAL A 54 7.28 36.92 -4.65
N ALA A 55 8.60 36.95 -4.53
CA ALA A 55 9.49 36.66 -5.64
C ALA A 55 9.65 35.13 -5.81
N GLU A 56 9.51 34.64 -7.03
CA GLU A 56 9.65 33.22 -7.35
C GLU A 56 11.02 32.67 -6.91
N GLU A 57 12.08 33.43 -7.11
CA GLU A 57 13.41 33.00 -6.74
C GLU A 57 13.64 32.91 -5.23
N ASP A 58 13.01 33.78 -4.45
CA ASP A 58 13.05 33.70 -2.98
C ASP A 58 12.27 32.48 -2.48
N LEU A 59 11.11 32.18 -3.09
CA LEU A 59 10.34 30.99 -2.81
C LEU A 59 11.14 29.73 -3.16
N ARG A 60 11.74 29.68 -4.35
CA ARG A 60 12.58 28.56 -4.79
C ARG A 60 13.73 28.31 -3.81
N ARG A 61 14.47 29.36 -3.44
CA ARG A 61 15.58 29.27 -2.48
C ARG A 61 15.12 28.78 -1.11
N HIS A 62 13.99 29.29 -0.64
CA HIS A 62 13.42 28.88 0.64
C HIS A 62 13.04 27.38 0.63
N VAL A 63 12.25 26.93 -0.36
CA VAL A 63 11.82 25.54 -0.49
C VAL A 63 13.00 24.60 -0.70
N THR A 64 13.95 24.95 -1.59
CA THR A 64 15.16 24.16 -1.81
C THR A 64 15.99 24.05 -0.53
N GLY A 65 16.09 25.13 0.26
CA GLY A 65 16.79 25.11 1.54
C GLY A 65 16.13 24.23 2.59
N LEU A 66 14.78 24.11 2.58
CA LEU A 66 14.06 23.16 3.42
C LEU A 66 14.30 21.73 2.95
N LEU A 67 14.20 21.46 1.66
CA LEU A 67 14.40 20.14 1.07
C LEU A 67 15.84 19.64 1.27
N ALA A 68 16.83 20.54 1.23
CA ALA A 68 18.24 20.19 1.48
C ALA A 68 18.53 19.72 2.93
N ARG A 69 17.56 19.78 3.81
CA ARG A 69 17.65 19.21 5.17
C ARG A 69 17.30 17.72 5.21
N ASN A 70 16.69 17.20 4.16
CA ASN A 70 16.49 15.78 4.01
C ASN A 70 17.77 15.12 3.55
N SER A 71 18.04 13.91 4.04
CA SER A 71 19.09 13.06 3.46
C SER A 71 18.54 12.24 2.31
N SER A 72 19.31 12.08 1.24
CA SER A 72 18.95 11.22 0.11
C SER A 72 19.53 9.81 0.26
N PRO A 73 19.02 8.80 -0.50
CA PRO A 73 19.64 7.48 -0.54
C PRO A 73 21.09 7.47 -1.03
N GLU A 74 21.49 8.48 -1.82
CA GLU A 74 22.86 8.64 -2.28
C GLU A 74 23.82 9.16 -1.17
N GLU A 75 23.25 9.83 -0.15
CA GLU A 75 24.02 10.41 0.96
C GLU A 75 24.11 9.47 2.16
N SER A 76 23.16 8.56 2.33
CA SER A 76 23.15 7.60 3.44
C SER A 76 22.70 6.23 2.98
N LEU A 77 23.45 5.19 3.35
CA LEU A 77 23.06 3.81 3.13
C LEU A 77 21.90 3.44 4.06
N ARG A 78 20.79 2.93 3.51
CA ARG A 78 19.55 2.72 4.24
C ARG A 78 19.04 1.29 4.15
N PHE A 79 18.69 0.72 5.30
CA PHE A 79 18.07 -0.60 5.44
C PHE A 79 16.67 -0.48 6.06
N LEU A 80 15.92 0.56 5.64
CA LEU A 80 14.57 0.84 6.11
C LEU A 80 13.55 0.07 5.26
N GLY A 81 12.53 -0.45 5.91
CA GLY A 81 11.39 -1.15 5.30
C GLY A 81 10.07 -0.66 5.89
N GLY A 82 9.28 -1.57 6.50
CA GLY A 82 8.05 -1.22 7.17
C GLY A 82 6.88 -0.96 6.23
N GLY A 83 6.79 -1.71 5.13
CA GLY A 83 5.68 -1.63 4.18
C GLY A 83 5.92 -0.71 2.98
N THR A 84 6.98 0.11 3.00
CA THR A 84 7.42 0.91 1.85
C THR A 84 8.89 0.61 1.57
N TYR A 85 9.16 0.01 0.44
CA TYR A 85 10.47 -0.58 0.17
C TYR A 85 11.22 0.14 -0.93
N PRO A 86 12.53 0.32 -0.80
CA PRO A 86 13.36 0.79 -1.91
C PRO A 86 13.54 -0.35 -2.92
N HIS A 87 12.90 -0.26 -4.07
CA HIS A 87 13.05 -1.16 -5.20
C HIS A 87 13.55 -0.41 -6.43
N ALA A 88 14.17 -1.14 -7.36
CA ALA A 88 14.54 -0.60 -8.65
C ALA A 88 13.29 -0.26 -9.47
N VAL A 89 13.21 0.99 -9.93
CA VAL A 89 12.13 1.45 -10.83
C VAL A 89 12.72 1.56 -12.24
N PRO A 90 12.34 0.68 -13.17
CA PRO A 90 12.80 0.78 -14.55
C PRO A 90 12.36 2.08 -15.22
N ALA A 91 13.24 2.69 -16.02
CA ALA A 91 12.94 3.96 -16.69
C ALA A 91 11.69 3.91 -17.56
N VAL A 92 11.38 2.76 -18.16
CA VAL A 92 10.17 2.56 -18.98
C VAL A 92 8.89 2.75 -18.16
N VAL A 93 8.86 2.37 -16.89
CA VAL A 93 7.70 2.58 -16.02
C VAL A 93 7.43 4.09 -15.90
N THR A 94 8.47 4.86 -15.57
CA THR A 94 8.37 6.33 -15.47
C THR A 94 7.98 6.96 -16.80
N GLU A 95 8.52 6.49 -17.93
CA GLU A 95 8.17 6.96 -19.26
C GLU A 95 6.68 6.75 -19.56
N VAL A 96 6.14 5.56 -19.28
CA VAL A 96 4.75 5.23 -19.58
C VAL A 96 3.79 6.00 -18.69
N ILE A 97 4.02 6.08 -17.37
CA ILE A 97 3.09 6.77 -16.47
C ILE A 97 3.06 8.29 -16.65
N ASN A 98 4.05 8.86 -17.33
CA ASN A 98 4.07 10.29 -17.67
C ASN A 98 3.40 10.61 -19.02
N ARG A 99 2.89 9.62 -19.74
CA ARG A 99 2.20 9.84 -21.01
C ARG A 99 0.82 10.43 -20.78
N GLY A 100 0.46 11.40 -21.64
CA GLY A 100 -0.81 12.12 -21.52
C GLY A 100 -2.05 11.24 -21.52
N GLU A 101 -2.03 10.13 -22.28
CA GLU A 101 -3.12 9.16 -22.34
C GLU A 101 -3.41 8.43 -21.03
N PHE A 102 -2.44 8.36 -20.10
CA PHE A 102 -2.58 7.69 -18.82
C PHE A 102 -2.70 8.63 -17.62
N LEU A 103 -2.41 9.92 -17.79
CA LEU A 103 -2.40 10.91 -16.70
C LEU A 103 -3.78 11.36 -16.25
N THR A 104 -4.83 11.08 -17.01
CA THR A 104 -6.19 11.41 -16.58
C THR A 104 -6.53 10.61 -15.34
N ALA A 105 -6.84 11.29 -14.25
CA ALA A 105 -7.08 10.68 -12.94
C ALA A 105 -8.37 9.84 -12.86
N TYR A 106 -9.23 9.93 -13.86
CA TYR A 106 -10.57 9.37 -13.82
C TYR A 106 -10.65 8.12 -14.69
N ALA A 107 -10.74 6.96 -14.07
CA ALA A 107 -11.12 5.72 -14.73
C ALA A 107 -12.62 5.55 -14.55
N GLY A 108 -13.43 6.09 -15.42
CA GLY A 108 -14.79 5.94 -15.04
C GLY A 108 -15.83 6.18 -16.11
N GLU A 109 -15.60 7.08 -16.98
CA GLU A 109 -16.62 7.39 -17.98
C GLU A 109 -16.38 6.58 -19.26
N PRO A 110 -17.42 5.91 -19.78
CA PRO A 110 -17.30 5.06 -20.96
C PRO A 110 -16.74 5.75 -22.21
N TYR A 111 -16.75 7.06 -22.23
CA TYR A 111 -16.35 7.86 -23.39
C TYR A 111 -14.94 8.46 -23.29
N GLU A 112 -14.35 8.49 -22.09
CA GLU A 112 -13.12 9.24 -21.83
C GLU A 112 -11.90 8.35 -21.58
N ASP A 113 -12.10 7.12 -21.09
CA ASP A 113 -11.03 6.27 -20.57
C ASP A 113 -10.84 4.92 -21.31
N HIS A 114 -11.38 4.75 -22.49
CA HIS A 114 -11.36 3.47 -23.22
C HIS A 114 -9.94 2.91 -23.41
N GLY A 115 -8.95 3.75 -23.68
CA GLY A 115 -7.56 3.31 -23.84
C GLY A 115 -6.94 2.71 -22.57
N ARG A 116 -7.47 3.08 -21.41
CA ARG A 116 -6.99 2.57 -20.10
C ARG A 116 -7.60 1.22 -19.76
N PHE A 117 -8.74 0.86 -20.32
CA PHE A 117 -9.39 -0.42 -20.06
C PHE A 117 -8.51 -1.59 -20.45
N GLN A 118 -7.86 -1.52 -21.59
CA GLN A 118 -6.90 -2.52 -22.01
C GLN A 118 -5.71 -2.60 -21.04
N ALA A 119 -5.07 -1.47 -20.73
CA ALA A 119 -3.91 -1.44 -19.83
C ALA A 119 -4.25 -1.99 -18.42
N LEU A 120 -5.46 -1.70 -17.91
CA LEU A 120 -5.91 -2.19 -16.62
C LEU A 120 -6.30 -3.68 -16.66
N PHE A 121 -6.85 -4.14 -17.78
CA PHE A 121 -7.08 -5.58 -18.02
C PHE A 121 -5.75 -6.35 -18.10
N GLU A 122 -4.75 -5.81 -18.79
CA GLU A 122 -3.41 -6.41 -18.86
C GLU A 122 -2.77 -6.50 -17.48
N TYR A 123 -2.79 -5.42 -16.70
CA TYR A 123 -2.34 -5.43 -15.30
C TYR A 123 -3.05 -6.52 -14.48
N ALA A 124 -4.38 -6.57 -14.53
CA ALA A 124 -5.15 -7.55 -13.77
C ALA A 124 -4.81 -9.01 -14.20
N SER A 125 -4.60 -9.22 -15.50
CA SER A 125 -4.22 -10.53 -16.04
C SER A 125 -2.82 -10.95 -15.61
N GLU A 126 -1.83 -10.04 -15.67
CA GLU A 126 -0.46 -10.32 -15.23
C GLU A 126 -0.39 -10.58 -13.72
N MET A 127 -1.16 -9.82 -12.92
CA MET A 127 -1.30 -10.09 -11.49
C MET A 127 -1.99 -11.44 -11.23
N GLY A 128 -3.02 -11.78 -12.01
CA GLY A 128 -3.69 -13.08 -11.94
C GLY A 128 -2.73 -14.25 -12.19
N GLU A 129 -1.89 -14.14 -13.21
CA GLU A 129 -0.84 -15.12 -13.48
C GLU A 129 0.18 -15.23 -12.35
N LEU A 130 0.66 -14.10 -11.82
CA LEU A 130 1.61 -14.08 -10.70
C LEU A 130 1.01 -14.70 -9.42
N LEU A 131 -0.26 -14.41 -9.13
CA LEU A 131 -0.95 -14.87 -7.93
C LEU A 131 -1.69 -16.20 -8.12
N GLN A 132 -1.72 -16.73 -9.33
CA GLN A 132 -2.45 -17.95 -9.73
C GLN A 132 -3.92 -17.89 -9.31
N THR A 133 -4.60 -16.79 -9.69
CA THR A 133 -5.99 -16.51 -9.36
C THR A 133 -6.74 -15.92 -10.57
N ASP A 134 -8.06 -16.07 -10.59
CA ASP A 134 -8.88 -15.73 -11.77
C ASP A 134 -9.23 -14.26 -11.87
N VAL A 135 -9.43 -13.57 -10.72
CA VAL A 135 -9.94 -12.21 -10.68
C VAL A 135 -9.05 -11.34 -9.80
N VAL A 136 -8.58 -10.23 -10.37
CA VAL A 136 -7.82 -9.18 -9.66
C VAL A 136 -8.48 -7.83 -9.89
N THR A 137 -8.67 -7.06 -8.83
CA THR A 137 -9.25 -5.71 -8.94
C THR A 137 -8.28 -4.73 -9.56
N ILE A 138 -8.80 -3.67 -10.19
CA ILE A 138 -8.00 -2.46 -10.37
C ILE A 138 -7.61 -1.93 -8.99
N PRO A 139 -6.46 -1.22 -8.87
CA PRO A 139 -5.94 -0.89 -7.55
C PRO A 139 -6.89 -0.07 -6.70
N THR A 140 -6.97 -0.43 -5.43
CA THR A 140 -7.55 0.37 -4.35
C THR A 140 -6.53 1.42 -3.88
N TYR A 141 -6.78 2.12 -2.76
CA TYR A 141 -5.89 3.22 -2.34
C TYR A 141 -4.54 2.71 -1.82
N ASP A 142 -4.54 1.62 -1.05
CA ASP A 142 -3.33 1.02 -0.48
C ASP A 142 -3.58 -0.39 0.06
N GLY A 143 -2.52 -1.05 0.51
CA GLY A 143 -2.57 -2.45 0.98
C GLY A 143 -3.38 -2.64 2.26
N PHE A 144 -3.44 -1.67 3.18
CA PHE A 144 -4.26 -1.87 4.37
C PHE A 144 -5.74 -1.64 4.10
N GLN A 145 -6.13 -0.73 3.21
CA GLN A 145 -7.51 -0.64 2.75
C GLN A 145 -7.93 -1.91 2.01
N ALA A 146 -7.08 -2.45 1.14
CA ALA A 146 -7.35 -3.73 0.49
C ALA A 146 -7.57 -4.86 1.51
N THR A 147 -6.72 -4.94 2.54
CA THR A 147 -6.88 -5.92 3.63
C THR A 147 -8.19 -5.70 4.39
N ALA A 148 -8.49 -4.47 4.79
CA ALA A 148 -9.72 -4.15 5.51
C ALA A 148 -10.97 -4.49 4.70
N THR A 149 -10.96 -4.19 3.40
CA THR A 149 -12.03 -4.57 2.47
C THR A 149 -12.19 -6.09 2.36
N ALA A 150 -11.10 -6.86 2.21
CA ALA A 150 -11.14 -8.33 2.18
C ALA A 150 -11.79 -8.91 3.43
N LEU A 151 -11.47 -8.36 4.60
CA LEU A 151 -12.05 -8.79 5.86
C LEU A 151 -13.54 -8.39 5.98
N ALA A 152 -13.91 -7.19 5.54
CA ALA A 152 -15.30 -6.75 5.49
C ALA A 152 -16.14 -7.61 4.53
N MET A 153 -15.58 -7.97 3.35
CA MET A 153 -16.19 -8.95 2.44
C MET A 153 -16.45 -10.28 3.14
N SER A 154 -15.45 -10.80 3.86
CA SER A 154 -15.59 -12.06 4.61
C SER A 154 -16.74 -12.01 5.63
N GLY A 155 -16.89 -10.88 6.32
CA GLY A 155 -17.99 -10.64 7.24
C GLY A 155 -19.35 -10.65 6.56
N ARG A 156 -19.48 -10.04 5.37
CA ARG A 156 -20.73 -10.03 4.60
C ARG A 156 -21.07 -11.40 4.02
N ILE A 157 -20.07 -12.10 3.47
CA ILE A 157 -20.25 -13.45 2.88
C ILE A 157 -20.70 -14.46 3.93
N THR A 158 -20.07 -14.45 5.11
CA THR A 158 -20.36 -15.43 6.16
C THR A 158 -21.50 -15.02 7.10
N GLY A 159 -21.85 -13.74 7.13
CA GLY A 159 -22.78 -13.17 8.12
C GLY A 159 -22.17 -13.07 9.53
N ARG A 160 -20.86 -13.25 9.70
CA ARG A 160 -20.14 -13.30 10.97
C ARG A 160 -19.31 -12.02 11.20
N ARG A 161 -18.77 -11.84 12.42
CA ARG A 161 -18.19 -10.56 12.81
C ARG A 161 -16.82 -10.64 13.50
N THR A 162 -16.22 -11.82 13.59
CA THR A 162 -14.89 -11.99 14.20
C THR A 162 -13.86 -12.36 13.13
N VAL A 163 -12.73 -11.73 13.17
CA VAL A 163 -11.54 -12.06 12.38
C VAL A 163 -10.47 -12.57 13.33
N LEU A 164 -9.85 -13.71 13.02
CA LEU A 164 -8.68 -14.20 13.74
C LEU A 164 -7.41 -13.73 13.02
N LEU A 165 -6.65 -12.83 13.63
CA LEU A 165 -5.30 -12.49 13.16
C LEU A 165 -4.32 -13.52 13.74
N VAL A 166 -3.65 -14.27 12.87
CA VAL A 166 -2.81 -15.42 13.25
C VAL A 166 -1.32 -15.20 12.93
N SER A 167 -0.95 -14.01 12.52
CA SER A 167 0.43 -13.58 12.26
C SER A 167 0.73 -12.29 12.99
N ASP A 168 2.00 -11.91 12.99
CA ASP A 168 2.38 -10.59 13.43
C ASP A 168 2.06 -9.56 12.34
N ALA A 169 1.28 -8.55 12.69
CA ALA A 169 0.93 -7.43 11.81
C ALA A 169 1.52 -6.14 12.36
N ASP A 170 1.85 -5.22 11.46
CA ASP A 170 2.25 -3.87 11.86
C ASP A 170 1.15 -3.20 12.68
N ALA A 171 1.53 -2.55 13.79
CA ALA A 171 0.58 -1.97 14.73
C ALA A 171 -0.26 -0.84 14.11
N ASP A 172 0.33 -0.05 13.20
CA ASP A 172 -0.36 1.02 12.50
C ASP A 172 -1.37 0.44 11.50
N LYS A 173 -0.95 -0.59 10.74
CA LYS A 173 -1.85 -1.34 9.86
C LYS A 173 -3.01 -1.95 10.64
N LEU A 174 -2.74 -2.62 11.74
CA LEU A 174 -3.77 -3.25 12.58
C LEU A 174 -4.77 -2.22 13.12
N SER A 175 -4.29 -1.07 13.59
CA SER A 175 -5.15 0.02 14.07
C SER A 175 -6.10 0.51 12.97
N ARG A 176 -5.59 0.80 11.78
CA ARG A 176 -6.38 1.30 10.65
C ARG A 176 -7.37 0.27 10.13
N VAL A 177 -6.96 -0.99 10.02
CA VAL A 177 -7.86 -2.09 9.63
C VAL A 177 -8.98 -2.23 10.66
N THR A 178 -8.69 -2.17 11.95
CA THR A 178 -9.68 -2.28 13.02
C THR A 178 -10.69 -1.13 12.99
N ASP A 179 -10.20 0.11 12.78
CA ASP A 179 -11.08 1.28 12.67
C ASP A 179 -12.00 1.19 11.44
N PHE A 180 -11.48 0.73 10.30
CA PHE A 180 -12.27 0.56 9.08
C PHE A 180 -13.37 -0.50 9.25
N LEU A 181 -13.08 -1.60 9.93
CA LEU A 181 -14.01 -2.72 10.12
C LEU A 181 -15.22 -2.38 11.02
N GLY A 182 -15.13 -1.35 11.84
CA GLY A 182 -16.22 -0.82 12.64
C GLY A 182 -16.84 -1.84 13.58
N VAL A 183 -17.89 -2.54 13.13
CA VAL A 183 -18.64 -3.50 13.96
C VAL A 183 -18.01 -4.90 14.04
N MET A 184 -17.05 -5.19 13.19
CA MET A 184 -16.28 -6.44 13.24
C MET A 184 -15.17 -6.32 14.28
N ARG A 185 -14.72 -7.46 14.80
CA ARG A 185 -13.68 -7.54 15.82
C ARG A 185 -12.49 -8.31 15.29
N VAL A 186 -11.32 -7.74 15.38
CA VAL A 186 -10.06 -8.46 15.18
C VAL A 186 -9.62 -9.03 16.52
N ARG A 187 -9.41 -10.34 16.57
CA ARG A 187 -8.92 -11.08 17.72
C ARG A 187 -7.57 -11.68 17.33
N GLN A 188 -6.51 -11.21 17.97
CA GLN A 188 -5.18 -11.76 17.76
C GLN A 188 -5.04 -13.11 18.46
N VAL A 189 -4.51 -14.07 17.74
CA VAL A 189 -4.17 -15.40 18.25
C VAL A 189 -2.66 -15.43 18.54
N PRO A 190 -2.21 -16.11 19.61
CA PRO A 190 -0.79 -16.31 19.84
C PRO A 190 -0.07 -16.94 18.65
N THR A 191 1.16 -16.52 18.41
CA THR A 191 2.06 -17.10 17.42
C THR A 191 3.08 -18.04 18.08
N SER A 192 3.60 -18.98 17.32
CA SER A 192 4.73 -19.81 17.70
C SER A 192 6.00 -19.25 17.05
N GLY A 193 6.78 -18.48 17.82
CA GLY A 193 7.81 -17.64 17.22
C GLY A 193 7.21 -16.61 16.29
N ALA A 194 7.66 -16.57 15.03
CA ALA A 194 7.20 -15.60 14.02
C ALA A 194 6.07 -16.11 13.09
N VAL A 195 5.58 -17.34 13.30
CA VAL A 195 4.55 -17.99 12.46
C VAL A 195 3.32 -18.42 13.26
N ALA A 196 2.25 -18.82 12.61
CA ALA A 196 0.99 -19.19 13.25
C ALA A 196 1.15 -20.39 14.21
N ASP A 197 0.54 -20.31 15.39
CA ASP A 197 0.34 -21.46 16.27
C ASP A 197 -0.99 -22.13 15.90
N LEU A 198 -0.92 -23.25 15.18
CA LEU A 198 -2.12 -23.95 14.68
C LEU A 198 -3.02 -24.47 15.79
N ASP A 199 -2.51 -24.82 16.96
CA ASP A 199 -3.33 -25.26 18.09
C ASP A 199 -4.07 -24.07 18.71
N ALA A 200 -3.41 -22.93 18.83
CA ALA A 200 -4.05 -21.70 19.25
C ALA A 200 -5.10 -21.21 18.25
N VAL A 201 -4.83 -21.34 16.95
CA VAL A 201 -5.81 -21.04 15.87
C VAL A 201 -7.03 -21.94 16.01
N ARG A 202 -6.84 -23.25 16.15
CA ARG A 202 -7.94 -24.21 16.34
C ARG A 202 -8.77 -23.91 17.57
N ALA A 203 -8.14 -23.56 18.68
CA ALA A 203 -8.83 -23.17 19.89
C ALA A 203 -9.57 -21.82 19.77
N GLY A 204 -9.11 -20.95 18.89
CA GLY A 204 -9.70 -19.65 18.60
C GLY A 204 -10.91 -19.69 17.68
N LEU A 205 -11.11 -20.77 16.92
CA LEU A 205 -12.23 -20.89 15.96
C LEU A 205 -13.57 -21.15 16.69
N ASP A 206 -14.59 -20.39 16.30
CA ASP A 206 -15.97 -20.54 16.75
C ASP A 206 -16.95 -20.11 15.64
N ASP A 207 -18.24 -20.30 15.84
CA ASP A 207 -19.29 -19.99 14.87
C ASP A 207 -19.41 -18.48 14.53
N GLY A 208 -18.74 -17.61 15.27
CA GLY A 208 -18.71 -16.17 15.03
C GLY A 208 -17.53 -15.73 14.15
N VAL A 209 -16.60 -16.63 13.82
CA VAL A 209 -15.42 -16.30 13.03
C VAL A 209 -15.77 -16.24 11.55
N ALA A 210 -15.57 -15.05 10.96
CA ALA A 210 -15.77 -14.76 9.54
C ALA A 210 -14.53 -15.13 8.70
N ALA A 211 -13.34 -14.87 9.22
CA ALA A 211 -12.10 -15.12 8.52
C ALA A 211 -10.93 -15.43 9.47
N ILE A 212 -9.99 -16.23 9.00
CA ILE A 212 -8.61 -16.23 9.44
C ILE A 212 -7.87 -15.21 8.57
N TRP A 213 -7.15 -14.28 9.20
CA TRP A 213 -6.29 -13.31 8.53
C TRP A 213 -4.84 -13.59 8.88
N VAL A 214 -4.01 -13.79 7.86
CA VAL A 214 -2.57 -13.99 7.96
C VAL A 214 -1.84 -12.99 7.07
N GLU A 215 -0.78 -12.37 7.57
CA GLU A 215 0.18 -11.58 6.79
C GLU A 215 1.40 -12.45 6.48
N THR A 216 1.78 -12.56 5.20
CA THR A 216 2.96 -13.32 4.79
C THR A 216 3.62 -12.70 3.53
N PRO A 217 4.87 -12.21 3.62
CA PRO A 217 5.65 -12.07 4.85
C PRO A 217 4.96 -11.22 5.92
N SER A 218 5.15 -11.56 7.19
CA SER A 218 4.59 -10.82 8.32
C SER A 218 5.31 -9.47 8.53
N ALA A 219 4.87 -8.68 9.52
CA ALA A 219 5.54 -7.43 9.89
C ALA A 219 6.99 -7.62 10.39
N THR A 220 7.40 -8.85 10.67
CA THR A 220 8.80 -9.22 10.98
C THR A 220 9.54 -9.78 9.76
N GLY A 221 8.89 -9.87 8.61
CA GLY A 221 9.43 -10.46 7.39
C GLY A 221 9.35 -11.98 7.31
N ALA A 222 8.78 -12.64 8.32
CA ALA A 222 8.65 -14.09 8.35
C ALA A 222 7.58 -14.58 7.35
N VAL A 223 7.90 -15.64 6.63
CA VAL A 223 7.00 -16.32 5.71
C VAL A 223 6.25 -17.43 6.42
N GLU A 224 4.92 -17.42 6.31
CA GLU A 224 4.04 -18.43 6.91
C GLU A 224 4.09 -19.74 6.10
N PRO A 225 4.56 -20.85 6.67
CA PRO A 225 4.65 -22.12 5.96
C PRO A 225 3.35 -22.93 5.96
N ALA A 226 2.41 -22.61 6.85
CA ALA A 226 1.23 -23.46 7.12
C ALA A 226 -0.06 -22.92 6.50
N LEU A 227 0.02 -22.24 5.33
CA LEU A 227 -1.19 -21.68 4.69
C LEU A 227 -2.23 -22.74 4.34
N ARG A 228 -1.83 -23.95 3.94
CA ARG A 228 -2.76 -25.05 3.62
C ARG A 228 -3.54 -25.51 4.86
N GLU A 229 -2.85 -25.67 5.97
CA GLU A 229 -3.45 -26.07 7.24
C GLU A 229 -4.37 -24.97 7.78
N LEU A 230 -3.99 -23.70 7.60
CA LEU A 230 -4.83 -22.54 7.95
C LEU A 230 -6.10 -22.49 7.09
N ALA A 231 -6.00 -22.81 5.78
CA ALA A 231 -7.14 -22.91 4.89
C ALA A 231 -8.10 -24.04 5.33
N GLU A 232 -7.56 -25.22 5.64
CA GLU A 232 -8.34 -26.36 6.13
C GLU A 232 -9.08 -26.02 7.43
N LEU A 233 -8.42 -25.35 8.37
CA LEU A 233 -9.02 -24.89 9.61
C LEU A 233 -10.14 -23.84 9.38
N ALA A 234 -9.89 -22.85 8.53
CA ALA A 234 -10.87 -21.84 8.16
C ALA A 234 -12.12 -22.46 7.54
N HIS A 235 -11.94 -23.26 6.49
CA HIS A 235 -13.02 -23.89 5.75
C HIS A 235 -13.79 -24.90 6.61
N GLY A 236 -13.10 -25.66 7.46
CA GLY A 236 -13.73 -26.59 8.41
C GLY A 236 -14.64 -25.89 9.42
N ALA A 237 -14.37 -24.64 9.74
CA ALA A 237 -15.21 -23.78 10.59
C ALA A 237 -16.23 -22.94 9.79
N GLY A 238 -16.23 -23.01 8.45
CA GLY A 238 -17.08 -22.20 7.58
C GLY A 238 -16.66 -20.72 7.56
N ALA A 239 -15.39 -20.44 7.84
CA ALA A 239 -14.75 -19.14 7.71
C ALA A 239 -13.92 -19.07 6.41
N LEU A 240 -13.49 -17.88 6.02
CA LEU A 240 -12.59 -17.68 4.88
C LEU A 240 -11.14 -17.56 5.33
N LEU A 241 -10.19 -17.93 4.46
CA LEU A 241 -8.78 -17.59 4.62
C LEU A 241 -8.45 -16.33 3.81
N VAL A 242 -8.07 -15.26 4.49
CA VAL A 242 -7.61 -14.00 3.90
C VAL A 242 -6.10 -13.86 4.11
N VAL A 243 -5.36 -13.74 3.02
CA VAL A 243 -3.90 -13.62 3.05
C VAL A 243 -3.47 -12.23 2.59
N GLY A 244 -2.88 -11.47 3.52
CA GLY A 244 -2.21 -10.20 3.23
C GLY A 244 -0.77 -10.46 2.78
N THR A 245 -0.35 -9.90 1.63
CA THR A 245 0.96 -10.22 1.08
C THR A 245 1.50 -9.19 0.12
N ASP A 246 2.82 -9.20 -0.05
CA ASP A 246 3.53 -8.44 -1.08
C ASP A 246 3.73 -9.33 -2.32
N PRO A 247 3.21 -8.94 -3.50
CA PRO A 247 3.21 -9.80 -4.68
C PRO A 247 4.61 -10.11 -5.23
N VAL A 248 5.63 -9.31 -4.93
CA VAL A 248 7.00 -9.54 -5.42
C VAL A 248 7.59 -10.88 -4.96
N VAL A 249 7.11 -11.41 -3.84
CA VAL A 249 7.63 -12.66 -3.27
C VAL A 249 7.21 -13.90 -4.09
N TYR A 250 6.18 -13.78 -4.93
CA TYR A 250 5.66 -14.91 -5.74
C TYR A 250 6.43 -15.18 -7.02
N GLY A 251 7.53 -14.50 -7.23
CA GLY A 251 8.56 -14.99 -8.15
C GLY A 251 9.21 -16.30 -7.70
N VAL A 252 9.21 -16.61 -6.38
CA VAL A 252 9.88 -17.79 -5.78
C VAL A 252 9.01 -18.57 -4.80
N LEU A 253 7.97 -17.99 -4.22
CA LEU A 253 7.07 -18.69 -3.31
C LEU A 253 5.82 -19.20 -4.06
N GLU A 254 5.21 -20.24 -3.51
CA GLU A 254 3.92 -20.73 -3.97
C GLU A 254 2.82 -19.73 -3.61
N PRO A 255 1.98 -19.25 -4.57
CA PRO A 255 0.94 -18.28 -4.31
C PRO A 255 -0.13 -18.78 -3.33
N PRO A 256 -0.73 -17.89 -2.49
CA PRO A 256 -1.72 -18.29 -1.50
C PRO A 256 -2.97 -18.92 -2.08
N ALA A 257 -3.40 -18.52 -3.27
CA ALA A 257 -4.57 -19.12 -3.93
C ALA A 257 -4.39 -20.63 -4.16
N THR A 258 -3.19 -21.09 -4.55
CA THR A 258 -2.89 -22.53 -4.74
C THR A 258 -2.78 -23.28 -3.42
N GLN A 259 -2.71 -22.57 -2.32
CA GLN A 259 -2.65 -23.10 -0.95
C GLN A 259 -3.99 -23.02 -0.21
N GLY A 260 -5.06 -22.58 -0.89
CA GLY A 260 -6.42 -22.54 -0.36
C GLY A 260 -6.88 -21.20 0.19
N ALA A 261 -6.15 -20.09 -0.06
CA ALA A 261 -6.64 -18.77 0.28
C ALA A 261 -7.88 -18.41 -0.56
N ASP A 262 -8.92 -17.90 0.09
CA ASP A 262 -10.14 -17.43 -0.58
C ASP A 262 -9.93 -16.03 -1.16
N ILE A 263 -9.22 -15.16 -0.44
CA ILE A 263 -8.91 -13.79 -0.84
C ILE A 263 -7.43 -13.53 -0.56
N THR A 264 -6.71 -13.09 -1.58
CA THR A 264 -5.36 -12.56 -1.47
C THR A 264 -5.40 -11.05 -1.65
N CYS A 265 -4.74 -10.29 -0.78
CA CYS A 265 -4.72 -8.84 -0.83
C CYS A 265 -3.36 -8.28 -0.44
N GLY A 266 -3.11 -7.03 -0.74
CA GLY A 266 -1.85 -6.39 -0.38
C GLY A 266 -1.60 -5.10 -1.12
N ASP A 267 -0.33 -4.70 -1.18
CA ASP A 267 0.13 -3.47 -1.85
C ASP A 267 1.04 -3.80 -3.02
N ILE A 268 0.90 -3.07 -4.12
CA ILE A 268 1.71 -3.24 -5.33
C ILE A 268 2.92 -2.29 -5.39
N GLN A 269 3.25 -1.58 -4.31
CA GLN A 269 4.38 -0.63 -4.30
C GLN A 269 5.70 -1.28 -4.76
N SER A 270 5.92 -2.53 -4.43
CA SER A 270 7.10 -3.30 -4.81
C SER A 270 7.20 -3.62 -6.32
N LEU A 271 6.12 -3.44 -7.08
CA LEU A 271 6.06 -3.71 -8.52
C LEU A 271 6.38 -2.45 -9.36
N GLY A 272 7.59 -1.93 -9.18
CA GLY A 272 8.09 -0.81 -9.98
C GLY A 272 7.55 0.57 -9.61
N LEU A 273 6.91 0.72 -8.45
CA LEU A 273 6.54 2.03 -7.92
C LEU A 273 7.66 2.54 -7.01
N GLY A 274 8.11 3.77 -7.22
CA GLY A 274 9.07 4.42 -6.32
C GLY A 274 8.43 4.72 -4.96
N GLN A 275 9.24 5.20 -4.02
CA GLN A 275 8.71 5.52 -2.68
C GLN A 275 7.86 6.79 -2.64
N TRP A 276 8.08 7.75 -3.55
CA TRP A 276 7.29 8.99 -3.73
C TRP A 276 6.87 9.67 -2.42
N PHE A 277 7.79 9.75 -1.45
CA PHE A 277 7.52 10.29 -0.11
C PHE A 277 6.34 9.62 0.62
N GLY A 278 6.12 8.32 0.38
CA GLY A 278 5.00 7.55 0.91
C GLY A 278 3.72 7.58 0.07
N GLY A 279 3.73 8.21 -1.11
CA GLY A 279 2.54 8.37 -1.97
C GLY A 279 2.36 7.32 -3.05
N ALA A 280 3.30 6.40 -3.24
CA ALA A 280 3.25 5.37 -4.28
C ALA A 280 2.70 4.05 -3.75
N HIS A 281 1.56 4.08 -3.08
CA HIS A 281 0.85 2.91 -2.61
C HIS A 281 -0.41 2.68 -3.45
N ALA A 282 -0.70 1.40 -3.71
CA ALA A 282 -1.95 0.99 -4.32
C ALA A 282 -2.27 -0.44 -3.90
N GLY A 283 -3.50 -0.66 -3.44
CA GLY A 283 -3.90 -1.97 -2.95
C GLY A 283 -4.46 -2.84 -4.05
N TYR A 284 -4.37 -4.16 -3.89
CA TYR A 284 -5.04 -5.13 -4.75
C TYR A 284 -5.85 -6.13 -3.92
N LEU A 285 -6.91 -6.64 -4.51
CA LEU A 285 -7.64 -7.82 -4.04
C LEU A 285 -7.71 -8.82 -5.18
N ALA A 286 -7.52 -10.08 -4.84
CA ALA A 286 -7.54 -11.18 -5.79
C ALA A 286 -8.31 -12.37 -5.22
N CYS A 287 -9.11 -13.05 -6.04
CA CYS A 287 -9.90 -14.21 -5.65
C CYS A 287 -10.19 -15.10 -6.86
N ALA A 288 -10.71 -16.30 -6.62
CA ALA A 288 -11.25 -17.15 -7.68
C ALA A 288 -12.49 -16.52 -8.33
N ASP A 289 -12.83 -16.95 -9.55
CA ASP A 289 -14.09 -16.59 -10.23
C ASP A 289 -15.28 -17.30 -9.55
N ASP A 290 -15.50 -16.96 -8.28
CA ASP A 290 -16.66 -17.35 -7.49
C ASP A 290 -17.59 -16.14 -7.33
N THR A 291 -18.81 -16.25 -7.80
CA THR A 291 -19.81 -15.19 -7.75
C THR A 291 -19.97 -14.59 -6.34
N ARG A 292 -19.86 -15.40 -5.27
CA ARG A 292 -19.94 -14.92 -3.88
C ARG A 292 -18.81 -13.96 -3.53
N LEU A 293 -17.60 -14.21 -4.05
CA LEU A 293 -16.44 -13.37 -3.84
C LEU A 293 -16.46 -12.16 -4.79
N VAL A 294 -16.69 -12.40 -6.07
CA VAL A 294 -16.69 -11.36 -7.12
C VAL A 294 -17.71 -10.27 -6.83
N MET A 295 -18.92 -10.65 -6.38
CA MET A 295 -20.00 -9.69 -6.06
C MET A 295 -19.74 -8.83 -4.83
N GLU A 296 -18.69 -9.12 -4.06
CA GLU A 296 -18.29 -8.34 -2.90
C GLU A 296 -17.07 -7.43 -3.17
N LEU A 297 -16.36 -7.63 -4.29
CA LEU A 297 -15.16 -6.84 -4.63
C LEU A 297 -15.50 -5.35 -4.78
N PRO A 298 -14.65 -4.44 -4.29
CA PRO A 298 -14.80 -3.01 -4.51
C PRO A 298 -14.41 -2.64 -5.93
N SER A 299 -14.79 -1.45 -6.38
CA SER A 299 -14.32 -0.88 -7.63
C SER A 299 -14.78 -1.63 -8.89
N ARG A 300 -14.31 -1.19 -10.03
CA ARG A 300 -14.63 -1.74 -11.35
C ARG A 300 -13.72 -2.94 -11.66
N LEU A 301 -14.23 -3.84 -12.48
CA LEU A 301 -13.47 -4.96 -13.04
C LEU A 301 -13.46 -4.81 -14.55
N PHE A 302 -12.31 -4.98 -15.17
CA PHE A 302 -12.16 -4.94 -16.60
C PHE A 302 -11.96 -6.34 -17.16
N GLY A 303 -12.68 -6.64 -18.22
CA GLY A 303 -12.65 -7.93 -18.89
C GLY A 303 -12.79 -7.81 -20.38
N LEU A 304 -12.71 -8.94 -21.07
CA LEU A 304 -13.02 -9.04 -22.48
C LEU A 304 -14.52 -9.18 -22.67
N THR A 305 -15.06 -8.45 -23.64
CA THR A 305 -16.48 -8.51 -24.04
C THR A 305 -16.61 -8.51 -25.54
N THR A 306 -17.75 -9.02 -26.03
CA THR A 306 -18.08 -8.93 -27.45
C THR A 306 -18.59 -7.51 -27.77
N THR A 307 -18.28 -7.02 -28.99
CA THR A 307 -18.84 -5.77 -29.51
C THR A 307 -20.10 -6.06 -30.36
N ASP A 308 -20.74 -5.02 -30.87
CA ASP A 308 -21.87 -5.14 -31.82
C ASP A 308 -21.44 -5.72 -33.18
N VAL A 309 -20.13 -5.83 -33.43
CA VAL A 309 -19.59 -6.41 -34.65
C VAL A 309 -19.29 -7.89 -34.43
N PRO A 310 -19.90 -8.83 -35.18
CA PRO A 310 -19.66 -10.25 -34.99
C PRO A 310 -18.18 -10.63 -35.11
N GLY A 311 -17.64 -11.29 -34.09
CA GLY A 311 -16.24 -11.73 -34.03
C GLY A 311 -15.24 -10.69 -33.54
N GLU A 312 -15.68 -9.48 -33.26
CA GLU A 312 -14.88 -8.45 -32.63
C GLU A 312 -14.96 -8.56 -31.09
N ILE A 313 -13.84 -8.37 -30.43
CA ILE A 313 -13.73 -8.38 -28.96
C ILE A 313 -13.21 -7.01 -28.54
N GLY A 314 -13.82 -6.46 -27.49
CA GLY A 314 -13.40 -5.21 -26.87
C GLY A 314 -13.08 -5.39 -25.38
N PHE A 315 -12.50 -4.39 -24.78
CA PHE A 315 -12.32 -4.30 -23.35
C PHE A 315 -13.50 -3.54 -22.74
N GLY A 316 -14.03 -4.04 -21.64
CA GLY A 316 -15.21 -3.46 -21.02
C GLY A 316 -15.25 -3.65 -19.52
N ASP A 317 -16.16 -2.91 -18.88
CA ASP A 317 -16.50 -3.09 -17.49
C ASP A 317 -17.37 -4.34 -17.33
N VAL A 318 -16.93 -5.27 -16.50
CA VAL A 318 -17.64 -6.54 -16.24
C VAL A 318 -18.20 -6.57 -14.81
N ALA A 319 -19.25 -7.37 -14.59
CA ALA A 319 -19.95 -7.43 -13.31
C ALA A 319 -20.41 -6.04 -12.82
N TYR A 320 -20.86 -5.20 -13.74
CA TYR A 320 -21.24 -3.80 -13.48
C TYR A 320 -22.40 -3.67 -12.50
N GLU A 321 -23.32 -4.65 -12.49
CA GLU A 321 -24.51 -4.71 -11.65
C GLU A 321 -24.23 -4.68 -10.15
N ARG A 322 -23.00 -5.00 -9.69
CA ARG A 322 -22.62 -4.94 -8.28
C ARG A 322 -22.13 -3.55 -7.84
N THR A 323 -21.87 -2.67 -8.80
CA THR A 323 -21.27 -1.36 -8.54
C THR A 323 -22.27 -0.33 -8.02
N SER A 324 -21.80 0.67 -7.28
CA SER A 324 -22.65 1.79 -6.85
C SER A 324 -23.25 2.59 -8.00
N PHE A 325 -22.70 2.51 -9.20
CA PHE A 325 -23.30 3.11 -10.40
C PHE A 325 -24.61 2.40 -10.81
N ALA A 326 -24.69 1.09 -10.60
CA ALA A 326 -25.88 0.31 -10.91
C ALA A 326 -26.88 0.28 -9.73
N VAL A 327 -26.39 0.06 -8.51
CA VAL A 327 -27.25 -0.19 -7.33
C VAL A 327 -27.25 0.96 -6.31
N ARG A 328 -26.58 2.07 -6.58
CA ARG A 328 -26.56 3.31 -5.78
C ARG A 328 -26.25 3.05 -4.30
N GLU A 329 -27.16 3.42 -3.39
CA GLU A 329 -27.03 3.27 -1.93
C GLU A 329 -27.01 1.81 -1.47
N GLU A 330 -27.36 0.86 -2.32
CA GLU A 330 -27.23 -0.58 -2.06
C GLU A 330 -25.82 -1.10 -2.40
N GLY A 331 -24.97 -0.25 -3.00
CA GLY A 331 -23.57 -0.55 -3.22
C GLY A 331 -22.82 -0.75 -1.91
N LYS A 332 -22.03 -1.82 -1.81
CA LYS A 332 -21.41 -2.26 -0.56
C LYS A 332 -20.16 -1.44 -0.23
N GLU A 333 -19.22 -1.44 -1.14
CA GLU A 333 -18.00 -0.63 -1.09
C GLU A 333 -17.70 -0.10 -2.49
N TRP A 334 -17.13 1.07 -2.54
CA TRP A 334 -16.75 1.67 -3.80
C TRP A 334 -15.46 2.47 -3.70
N VAL A 335 -14.46 2.09 -4.46
CA VAL A 335 -13.25 2.86 -4.67
C VAL A 335 -13.49 3.74 -5.89
N GLY A 336 -13.89 5.00 -5.68
CA GLY A 336 -14.30 5.91 -6.75
C GLY A 336 -13.15 6.25 -7.69
N THR A 337 -12.19 7.02 -7.20
CA THR A 337 -10.97 7.33 -7.94
C THR A 337 -9.91 6.29 -7.57
N ALA A 338 -9.89 5.19 -8.29
CA ALA A 338 -8.93 4.13 -8.05
C ALA A 338 -7.50 4.60 -8.34
N ALA A 339 -6.52 3.95 -7.72
CA ALA A 339 -5.10 4.18 -8.00
C ALA A 339 -4.68 3.53 -9.35
N ALA A 340 -5.48 3.77 -10.39
CA ALA A 340 -5.38 3.10 -11.70
C ALA A 340 -4.04 3.33 -12.39
N LEU A 341 -3.46 4.54 -12.25
CA LEU A 341 -2.15 4.84 -12.82
C LEU A 341 -1.05 3.94 -12.23
N TRP A 342 -1.13 3.63 -10.94
CA TRP A 342 -0.21 2.70 -10.30
C TRP A 342 -0.42 1.25 -10.75
N GLY A 343 -1.66 0.86 -11.09
CA GLY A 343 -1.92 -0.42 -11.75
C GLY A 343 -1.23 -0.52 -13.11
N ILE A 344 -1.31 0.54 -13.92
CA ILE A 344 -0.61 0.61 -15.21
C ILE A 344 0.91 0.53 -15.00
N ALA A 345 1.45 1.23 -13.98
CA ALA A 345 2.86 1.15 -13.64
C ALA A 345 3.30 -0.28 -13.31
N ALA A 346 2.52 -0.96 -12.47
CA ALA A 346 2.78 -2.35 -12.09
C ALA A 346 2.67 -3.31 -13.27
N GLY A 347 1.68 -3.13 -14.18
CA GLY A 347 1.57 -3.91 -15.42
C GLY A 347 2.80 -3.74 -16.31
N VAL A 348 3.26 -2.49 -16.54
CA VAL A 348 4.50 -2.25 -17.30
C VAL A 348 5.71 -2.91 -16.64
N TYR A 349 5.78 -2.89 -15.31
CA TYR A 349 6.85 -3.56 -14.58
C TYR A 349 6.79 -5.08 -14.75
N LEU A 350 5.62 -5.69 -14.58
CA LEU A 350 5.42 -7.14 -14.74
C LEU A 350 5.70 -7.60 -16.17
N ALA A 351 5.21 -6.86 -17.18
CA ALA A 351 5.51 -7.13 -18.59
C ALA A 351 7.01 -7.08 -18.90
N LEU A 352 7.73 -6.10 -18.32
CA LEU A 352 9.19 -5.99 -18.49
C LEU A 352 9.93 -7.14 -17.83
N MET A 353 9.58 -7.47 -16.58
CA MET A 353 10.25 -8.49 -15.78
C MET A 353 9.97 -9.89 -16.32
N GLY A 354 8.72 -10.15 -16.65
CA GLY A 354 8.26 -11.47 -17.03
C GLY A 354 8.47 -12.51 -15.91
N PRO A 355 8.12 -13.78 -16.13
CA PRO A 355 8.29 -14.85 -15.12
C PRO A 355 9.74 -15.04 -14.68
N GLN A 356 10.69 -14.89 -15.61
CA GLN A 356 12.11 -15.08 -15.29
C GLN A 356 12.63 -13.92 -14.43
N GLY A 357 12.31 -12.67 -14.79
CA GLY A 357 12.76 -11.51 -14.01
C GLY A 357 12.17 -11.50 -12.61
N MET A 358 10.89 -11.90 -12.44
CA MET A 358 10.28 -12.01 -11.11
C MET A 358 10.95 -13.12 -10.29
N ARG A 359 11.33 -14.24 -10.90
CA ARG A 359 12.11 -15.30 -10.24
C ARG A 359 13.48 -14.78 -9.79
N ASP A 360 14.23 -14.17 -10.72
CA ASP A 360 15.57 -13.65 -10.44
C ASP A 360 15.55 -12.61 -9.30
N LEU A 361 14.50 -11.78 -9.26
CA LEU A 361 14.27 -10.81 -8.19
C LEU A 361 14.01 -11.52 -6.85
N GLY A 362 13.07 -12.46 -6.81
CA GLY A 362 12.75 -13.21 -5.60
C GLY A 362 13.94 -13.99 -5.04
N GLU A 363 14.72 -14.66 -5.90
CA GLU A 363 15.96 -15.35 -5.54
C GLU A 363 17.00 -14.35 -4.98
N THR A 364 17.13 -13.18 -5.62
CA THR A 364 18.05 -12.12 -5.16
C THR A 364 17.67 -11.63 -3.76
N LEU A 365 16.39 -11.36 -3.52
CA LEU A 365 15.89 -10.94 -2.21
C LEU A 365 16.19 -12.01 -1.14
N ALA A 366 15.86 -13.27 -1.40
CA ALA A 366 16.11 -14.38 -0.48
C ALA A 366 17.60 -14.55 -0.14
N LEU A 367 18.47 -14.54 -1.16
CA LEU A 367 19.91 -14.69 -1.00
C LEU A 367 20.54 -13.55 -0.22
N ARG A 368 20.16 -12.30 -0.52
CA ARG A 368 20.70 -11.12 0.15
C ARG A 368 20.20 -11.00 1.58
N THR A 369 18.93 -11.28 1.83
CA THR A 369 18.37 -11.35 3.18
C THR A 369 19.12 -12.35 4.03
N ARG A 370 19.31 -13.58 3.54
CA ARG A 370 20.07 -14.61 4.26
C ARG A 370 21.55 -14.24 4.45
N TYR A 371 22.14 -13.56 3.48
CA TYR A 371 23.51 -13.06 3.64
C TYR A 371 23.59 -12.02 4.76
N ALA A 372 22.68 -11.05 4.80
CA ALA A 372 22.61 -10.04 5.85
C ALA A 372 22.39 -10.67 7.23
N GLN A 373 21.43 -11.59 7.37
CA GLN A 373 21.20 -12.33 8.61
C GLN A 373 22.48 -12.99 9.14
N ARG A 374 23.21 -13.71 8.29
CA ARG A 374 24.47 -14.37 8.69
C ARG A 374 25.55 -13.37 9.10
N LYS A 375 25.64 -12.24 8.40
CA LYS A 375 26.65 -11.18 8.72
C LYS A 375 26.34 -10.51 10.02
N LEU A 376 25.09 -10.20 10.30
CA LEU A 376 24.68 -9.53 11.53
C LEU A 376 24.72 -10.47 12.74
N ALA A 377 24.29 -11.72 12.59
CA ALA A 377 24.38 -12.73 13.65
C ALA A 377 25.82 -13.14 14.02
N ALA A 378 26.80 -12.76 13.19
CA ALA A 378 28.22 -13.00 13.53
C ALA A 378 28.81 -11.90 14.44
N ILE A 379 28.09 -10.80 14.69
CA ILE A 379 28.48 -9.70 15.55
C ILE A 379 28.20 -10.09 17.02
N ASP A 380 29.14 -9.91 17.92
CA ASP A 380 28.99 -10.27 19.32
C ASP A 380 27.84 -9.47 19.97
N GLY A 381 26.90 -10.20 20.59
CA GLY A 381 25.72 -9.64 21.23
C GLY A 381 24.57 -9.28 20.28
N VAL A 382 24.66 -9.55 18.97
CA VAL A 382 23.56 -9.43 18.02
C VAL A 382 22.99 -10.81 17.73
N GLU A 383 21.67 -10.97 17.87
CA GLU A 383 20.98 -12.24 17.61
C GLU A 383 19.82 -12.00 16.64
N LEU A 384 19.46 -13.02 15.86
CA LEU A 384 18.18 -13.01 15.13
C LEU A 384 17.04 -13.26 16.11
N ALA A 385 15.94 -12.54 15.96
CA ALA A 385 14.81 -12.66 16.88
C ALA A 385 14.10 -14.03 16.81
N ASP A 386 14.19 -14.69 15.66
CA ASP A 386 13.62 -16.01 15.41
C ASP A 386 14.39 -16.77 14.31
N ASP A 387 14.01 -18.01 14.04
CA ASP A 387 14.61 -18.91 13.06
C ASP A 387 13.72 -19.16 11.83
N ALA A 388 12.65 -18.40 11.65
CA ALA A 388 11.76 -18.51 10.49
C ALA A 388 12.49 -18.21 9.18
N PHE A 389 11.86 -18.61 8.06
CA PHE A 389 12.31 -18.15 6.76
C PHE A 389 11.83 -16.72 6.51
N HIS A 390 12.76 -15.83 6.20
CA HIS A 390 12.48 -14.42 5.96
C HIS A 390 12.76 -14.02 4.51
N LEU A 391 11.91 -13.15 4.00
CA LEU A 391 12.13 -12.45 2.74
C LEU A 391 12.16 -10.95 2.96
N ARG A 392 13.26 -10.32 2.54
CA ARG A 392 13.52 -8.88 2.55
C ARG A 392 13.68 -8.28 3.95
N GLU A 393 12.78 -8.57 4.88
CA GLU A 393 12.86 -8.05 6.25
C GLU A 393 13.14 -9.16 7.25
N PHE A 394 13.79 -8.81 8.35
CA PHE A 394 14.01 -9.67 9.51
C PHE A 394 14.33 -8.80 10.74
N VAL A 395 14.17 -9.37 11.92
CA VAL A 395 14.41 -8.66 13.18
C VAL A 395 15.70 -9.16 13.83
N ILE A 396 16.51 -8.22 14.31
CA ILE A 396 17.65 -8.48 15.19
C ILE A 396 17.40 -7.92 16.58
N THR A 397 17.95 -8.59 17.59
CA THR A 397 18.10 -8.05 18.95
C THR A 397 19.52 -7.54 19.16
N THR A 398 19.67 -6.51 19.97
CA THR A 398 20.95 -5.83 20.17
C THR A 398 21.24 -5.64 21.66
N PRO A 399 22.51 -5.65 22.09
CA PRO A 399 22.89 -5.54 23.50
C PRO A 399 22.71 -4.14 24.10
N ILE A 400 22.46 -3.14 23.26
CA ILE A 400 22.16 -1.77 23.66
C ILE A 400 20.76 -1.40 23.17
N PRO A 401 20.13 -0.33 23.69
CA PRO A 401 18.84 0.12 23.18
C PRO A 401 18.88 0.38 21.67
N ALA A 402 17.91 -0.17 20.92
CA ALA A 402 17.86 -0.07 19.46
C ALA A 402 17.87 1.39 18.95
N ALA A 403 17.20 2.29 19.66
CA ALA A 403 17.20 3.72 19.32
C ALA A 403 18.60 4.34 19.44
N GLU A 404 19.39 3.91 20.41
CA GLU A 404 20.78 4.36 20.58
C GLU A 404 21.68 3.80 19.48
N LEU A 405 21.50 2.52 19.10
CA LEU A 405 22.22 1.93 17.99
C LEU A 405 21.93 2.69 16.68
N VAL A 406 20.65 2.95 16.39
CA VAL A 406 20.25 3.73 15.20
C VAL A 406 20.92 5.10 15.19
N ARG A 407 20.92 5.82 16.33
CA ARG A 407 21.56 7.12 16.44
C ARG A 407 23.06 7.04 16.09
N ARG A 408 23.79 6.07 16.66
CA ARG A 408 25.24 5.89 16.43
C ARG A 408 25.56 5.48 14.99
N CYS A 409 24.71 4.64 14.37
CA CYS A 409 24.86 4.26 12.96
C CYS A 409 24.62 5.45 12.01
N ARG A 410 23.63 6.29 12.31
CA ARG A 410 23.36 7.52 11.55
C ARG A 410 24.56 8.48 11.52
N GLU A 411 25.26 8.61 12.63
CA GLU A 411 26.50 9.42 12.72
C GLU A 411 27.61 8.89 11.80
N ARG A 412 27.49 7.62 11.35
CA ARG A 412 28.40 6.95 10.40
C ARG A 412 27.83 6.79 8.99
N GLY A 413 26.72 7.50 8.70
CA GLY A 413 26.07 7.53 7.39
C GLY A 413 25.28 6.26 7.04
N VAL A 414 24.81 5.49 8.03
CA VAL A 414 24.00 4.28 7.83
C VAL A 414 22.70 4.35 8.63
N GLU A 415 21.58 4.13 7.95
CA GLU A 415 20.28 3.90 8.55
C GLU A 415 20.07 2.38 8.70
N PRO A 416 20.32 1.77 9.85
CA PRO A 416 20.45 0.32 9.95
C PRO A 416 19.12 -0.42 9.96
N GLY A 417 18.00 0.28 10.12
CA GLY A 417 16.66 -0.30 10.19
C GLY A 417 15.68 0.53 11.02
N ILE A 418 14.53 -0.06 11.30
CA ILE A 418 13.43 0.56 12.04
C ILE A 418 13.39 0.00 13.47
N VAL A 419 13.38 0.88 14.48
CA VAL A 419 13.22 0.51 15.89
C VAL A 419 11.84 -0.12 16.09
N ARG A 420 11.79 -1.38 16.53
CA ARG A 420 10.56 -2.13 16.81
C ARG A 420 10.26 -2.23 18.31
N GLY A 421 11.29 -2.39 19.11
CA GLY A 421 11.21 -2.55 20.56
C GLY A 421 12.40 -1.92 21.25
N ALA A 422 12.53 -2.14 22.56
CA ALA A 422 13.61 -1.57 23.35
C ALA A 422 15.00 -1.94 22.82
N SER A 423 15.18 -3.21 22.40
CA SER A 423 16.41 -3.76 21.85
C SER A 423 16.23 -4.42 20.49
N GLU A 424 15.10 -4.20 19.83
CA GLU A 424 14.76 -4.85 18.56
C GLU A 424 14.79 -3.85 17.40
N LEU A 425 15.38 -4.28 16.30
CA LEU A 425 15.52 -3.52 15.07
C LEU A 425 15.08 -4.38 13.87
N THR A 426 14.12 -3.88 13.08
CA THR A 426 13.77 -4.49 11.78
C THR A 426 14.75 -3.99 10.74
N VAL A 427 15.43 -4.90 10.08
CA VAL A 427 16.37 -4.65 8.98
C VAL A 427 15.72 -5.06 7.67
N CYS A 428 15.79 -4.18 6.66
CA CYS A 428 15.27 -4.46 5.32
C CYS A 428 16.39 -4.52 4.28
N VAL A 429 16.38 -5.56 3.44
CA VAL A 429 17.35 -5.75 2.35
C VAL A 429 16.60 -5.99 1.05
N THR A 430 16.94 -5.22 0.01
CA THR A 430 16.35 -5.35 -1.33
C THR A 430 17.43 -5.61 -2.38
N GLU A 431 17.02 -5.70 -3.64
CA GLU A 431 17.94 -5.83 -4.78
C GLU A 431 18.82 -4.58 -5.01
N LEU A 432 18.52 -3.47 -4.36
CA LEU A 432 19.38 -2.27 -4.42
C LEU A 432 20.61 -2.38 -3.53
N HIS A 433 20.60 -3.25 -2.51
CA HIS A 433 21.74 -3.42 -1.62
C HIS A 433 22.75 -4.42 -2.20
N SER A 434 23.92 -3.96 -2.54
CA SER A 434 25.03 -4.82 -2.93
C SER A 434 25.60 -5.63 -1.74
N GLN A 435 26.44 -6.61 -2.02
CA GLN A 435 27.18 -7.30 -0.96
C GLN A 435 28.02 -6.33 -0.13
N ALA A 436 28.67 -5.34 -0.77
CA ALA A 436 29.47 -4.33 -0.09
C ALA A 436 28.63 -3.46 0.85
N ASP A 437 27.39 -3.14 0.48
CA ASP A 437 26.47 -2.39 1.34
C ASP A 437 26.09 -3.17 2.60
N ILE A 438 25.82 -4.47 2.45
CA ILE A 438 25.51 -5.37 3.59
C ILE A 438 26.75 -5.54 4.48
N ASP A 439 27.94 -5.70 3.91
CA ASP A 439 29.19 -5.74 4.67
C ASP A 439 29.43 -4.41 5.43
N ARG A 440 29.15 -3.28 4.80
CA ARG A 440 29.23 -1.97 5.43
C ARG A 440 28.25 -1.82 6.59
N LEU A 441 27.01 -2.30 6.45
CA LEU A 441 26.03 -2.33 7.54
C LEU A 441 26.58 -3.08 8.74
N ALA A 442 27.11 -4.29 8.53
CA ALA A 442 27.66 -5.11 9.62
C ALA A 442 28.82 -4.43 10.34
N ILE A 443 29.77 -3.85 9.60
CA ILE A 443 30.89 -3.10 10.17
C ILE A 443 30.40 -1.93 11.00
N VAL A 444 29.44 -1.15 10.50
CA VAL A 444 28.94 0.03 11.22
C VAL A 444 28.17 -0.35 12.47
N ILE A 445 27.39 -1.44 12.45
CA ILE A 445 26.72 -1.94 13.64
C ILE A 445 27.75 -2.38 14.69
N GLU A 446 28.77 -3.17 14.30
CA GLU A 446 29.83 -3.62 15.22
C GLU A 446 30.58 -2.46 15.84
N GLU A 447 31.01 -1.46 15.06
CA GLU A 447 31.65 -0.24 15.53
C GLU A 447 30.74 0.62 16.46
N SER A 448 29.42 0.51 16.28
CA SER A 448 28.45 1.28 17.05
C SER A 448 28.07 0.60 18.36
N LEU A 449 28.36 -0.69 18.52
CA LEU A 449 28.19 -1.45 19.76
C LEU A 449 29.40 -1.30 20.72
N SER A 450 30.56 -0.96 20.15
CA SER A 450 31.77 -0.64 20.91
C SER A 450 31.70 0.77 21.52
#